data_3b3db182e8c894cd98242f82fd087516
#
_entry.id   3b3db182e8c894cd98242f82fd087516
#
_cell.length_a   1.000
_cell.length_b   1.000
_cell.length_c   1.000
_cell.angle_alpha   90.00
_cell.angle_beta   90.00
_cell.angle_gamma   90.00
#
_symmetry.space_group_name_H-M   'P 1'
#
loop_
_entity.id
_entity.type
_entity.pdbx_description
1 polymer ?
#
loop_
_entity_poly.entity_id
_entity_poly.type
_entity_poly.pdbx_seq_one_letter_code
_entity_poly.pdbx_strand_id
1 'polypeptide(L)'
;MLRNIANVATLAIALIIGVEAMAQARIARTEFVCYDKREDAKRDLRSGIDKYIAITPLLQFENATGSVRAVYEQTIEVPASWNDYNAYLHTENVGADYTIFVNGKQVTEPIDRFTPTETFISPYLDQGENTIAIVVVEESYMSLLDEGLEQSRRTKFENCYIFAQRKLGLYDFNVRLVPDSLERFAQLQLDIVANNSFSTDEVIELGYDIYAPDGKLIDYSVNGYEVAGFSRDTVSYTPWVYNSNPNRWSPSNPKLYDLTLYIKLSGILREYIPRKVGFAKYGFNAQGEITAFGKPIAINRTRYNATLDRATAEREIKALKAKGFNALCPDYPQPEWFYDICDSVGIYVIDCAAISSPSKAEDRSVEGTPANMPWLEEEYLWRVEAMYRRAQNHVSIIAFRLAGDSSGNGYNMYKAYEKLKSFGDERAIIYEGADGEWNSDLDW
;
A
#
# COMPACT_ATOMS: atom_id res chain seq x y z
N MET A 1 -25.34 39.04 -20.77
CA MET A 1 -25.73 38.01 -19.78
C MET A 1 -25.34 36.57 -20.18
N LEU A 2 -25.57 36.15 -21.42
CA LEU A 2 -25.24 34.80 -21.91
C LEU A 2 -23.73 34.46 -21.95
N ARG A 3 -22.83 35.42 -22.12
CA ARG A 3 -21.36 35.18 -22.13
C ARG A 3 -20.78 34.86 -20.73
N ASN A 4 -21.40 35.38 -19.66
CA ASN A 4 -20.93 35.11 -18.31
C ASN A 4 -21.35 33.71 -17.78
N ILE A 5 -22.48 33.19 -18.28
CA ILE A 5 -22.96 31.85 -17.91
C ILE A 5 -22.05 30.74 -18.53
N ALA A 6 -21.62 30.97 -19.79
CA ALA A 6 -20.70 30.03 -20.45
C ALA A 6 -19.33 29.97 -19.76
N ASN A 7 -18.79 31.10 -19.28
CA ASN A 7 -17.52 31.12 -18.55
C ASN A 7 -17.60 30.49 -17.17
N VAL A 8 -18.72 30.62 -16.46
CA VAL A 8 -18.92 29.99 -15.15
C VAL A 8 -19.08 28.47 -15.30
N ALA A 9 -19.82 28.02 -16.33
CA ALA A 9 -19.95 26.56 -16.60
C ALA A 9 -18.62 25.94 -17.04
N THR A 10 -17.82 26.65 -17.85
CA THR A 10 -16.49 26.17 -18.27
C THR A 10 -15.51 26.13 -17.10
N LEU A 11 -15.56 27.08 -16.18
CA LEU A 11 -14.76 27.11 -14.98
C LEU A 11 -15.16 25.97 -13.99
N ALA A 12 -16.48 25.75 -13.83
CA ALA A 12 -17.00 24.67 -12.98
C ALA A 12 -16.64 23.29 -13.53
N ILE A 13 -16.72 23.07 -14.85
CA ILE A 13 -16.31 21.81 -15.48
C ILE A 13 -14.79 21.62 -15.37
N ALA A 14 -13.99 22.65 -15.56
CA ALA A 14 -12.54 22.59 -15.38
C ALA A 14 -12.15 22.31 -13.92
N LEU A 15 -12.90 22.84 -12.95
CA LEU A 15 -12.69 22.58 -11.52
C LEU A 15 -13.05 21.13 -11.17
N ILE A 16 -14.17 20.61 -11.68
CA ILE A 16 -14.61 19.23 -11.44
C ILE A 16 -13.62 18.23 -12.06
N ILE A 17 -13.18 18.47 -13.30
CA ILE A 17 -12.17 17.62 -13.95
C ILE A 17 -10.82 17.70 -13.21
N GLY A 18 -10.46 18.86 -12.69
CA GLY A 18 -9.24 19.06 -11.91
C GLY A 18 -9.27 18.30 -10.58
N VAL A 19 -10.38 18.31 -9.88
CA VAL A 19 -10.56 17.60 -8.60
C VAL A 19 -10.57 16.08 -8.81
N GLU A 20 -11.27 15.56 -9.81
CA GLU A 20 -11.23 14.14 -10.15
C GLU A 20 -9.82 13.67 -10.58
N ALA A 21 -9.09 14.47 -11.35
CA ALA A 21 -7.73 14.18 -11.75
C ALA A 21 -6.75 14.16 -10.55
N MET A 22 -6.93 15.05 -9.58
CA MET A 22 -6.13 15.10 -8.35
C MET A 22 -6.45 13.93 -7.42
N ALA A 23 -7.73 13.57 -7.25
CA ALA A 23 -8.14 12.40 -6.46
C ALA A 23 -7.59 11.08 -7.03
N GLN A 24 -7.44 10.98 -8.36
CA GLN A 24 -6.85 9.82 -9.02
C GLN A 24 -5.30 9.79 -9.00
N ALA A 25 -4.64 10.85 -8.55
CA ALA A 25 -3.18 10.89 -8.53
C ALA A 25 -2.57 9.95 -7.47
N ARG A 26 -3.23 9.79 -6.31
CA ARG A 26 -2.80 8.83 -5.26
C ARG A 26 -3.18 7.40 -5.65
N ILE A 27 -2.28 6.46 -5.45
CA ILE A 27 -2.46 5.05 -5.85
C ILE A 27 -2.32 4.14 -4.63
N ALA A 28 -3.35 3.33 -4.38
CA ALA A 28 -3.34 2.26 -3.40
C ALA A 28 -3.14 0.92 -4.12
N ARG A 29 -1.97 0.32 -3.96
CA ARG A 29 -1.62 -1.00 -4.52
C ARG A 29 -0.49 -1.65 -3.74
N THR A 30 -0.20 -2.91 -4.04
CA THR A 30 0.97 -3.61 -3.51
C THR A 30 2.25 -2.88 -3.93
N GLU A 31 3.14 -2.64 -2.97
CA GLU A 31 4.48 -2.14 -3.27
C GLU A 31 5.35 -3.30 -3.78
N PHE A 32 6.04 -3.08 -4.89
CA PHE A 32 6.96 -4.06 -5.45
C PHE A 32 8.06 -3.41 -6.26
N VAL A 33 9.16 -4.13 -6.44
CA VAL A 33 10.27 -3.71 -7.29
C VAL A 33 10.27 -4.51 -8.57
N CYS A 34 10.28 -3.80 -9.70
CA CYS A 34 10.45 -4.38 -11.02
C CYS A 34 11.91 -4.31 -11.46
N TYR A 35 12.45 -5.46 -11.88
CA TYR A 35 13.75 -5.57 -12.48
C TYR A 35 13.62 -5.93 -13.96
N ASP A 36 14.55 -5.44 -14.80
CA ASP A 36 14.58 -5.83 -16.22
C ASP A 36 15.16 -7.23 -16.43
N LYS A 37 16.00 -7.68 -15.48
CA LYS A 37 16.71 -8.94 -15.55
C LYS A 37 16.72 -9.66 -14.20
N ARG A 38 16.76 -10.97 -14.25
CA ARG A 38 16.86 -11.82 -13.08
C ARG A 38 18.12 -11.57 -12.23
N GLU A 39 19.22 -11.24 -12.90
CA GLU A 39 20.51 -10.96 -12.28
C GLU A 39 20.49 -9.69 -11.44
N ASP A 40 19.73 -8.67 -11.87
CA ASP A 40 19.59 -7.40 -11.16
C ASP A 40 18.83 -7.60 -9.85
N ALA A 41 17.80 -8.45 -9.86
CA ALA A 41 17.05 -8.82 -8.65
C ALA A 41 17.92 -9.53 -7.60
N LYS A 42 18.85 -10.39 -8.04
CA LYS A 42 19.78 -11.08 -7.12
C LYS A 42 20.77 -10.15 -6.42
N ARG A 43 21.02 -8.98 -7.00
CA ARG A 43 21.97 -7.98 -6.48
C ARG A 43 21.26 -6.83 -5.80
N ASP A 44 19.92 -6.82 -5.81
CA ASP A 44 19.10 -5.70 -5.38
C ASP A 44 19.58 -4.35 -5.97
N LEU A 45 19.81 -4.32 -7.28
CA LEU A 45 20.31 -3.17 -8.01
C LEU A 45 19.25 -2.08 -8.21
N ARG A 46 18.42 -1.82 -7.20
CA ARG A 46 17.44 -0.75 -7.22
C ARG A 46 18.08 0.61 -7.50
N SER A 47 19.24 0.86 -6.91
CA SER A 47 19.97 2.12 -7.01
C SER A 47 20.81 2.29 -8.29
N GLY A 48 20.95 1.27 -9.12
CA GLY A 48 21.73 1.30 -10.36
C GLY A 48 20.91 1.24 -11.63
N ILE A 49 19.56 1.27 -11.52
CA ILE A 49 18.67 1.18 -12.65
C ILE A 49 18.27 2.60 -13.07
N ASP A 50 18.36 2.93 -14.36
CA ASP A 50 17.89 4.21 -14.94
C ASP A 50 16.40 4.50 -14.71
N LYS A 51 15.73 3.66 -13.94
CA LYS A 51 14.30 3.73 -13.61
C LYS A 51 14.01 4.36 -12.25
N TYR A 52 15.01 4.66 -11.44
CA TYR A 52 14.82 5.22 -10.10
C TYR A 52 15.60 6.52 -9.94
N ILE A 53 14.92 7.56 -9.46
CA ILE A 53 15.52 8.85 -9.11
C ILE A 53 15.25 9.10 -7.64
N ALA A 54 16.28 9.15 -6.81
CA ALA A 54 16.15 9.45 -5.40
C ALA A 54 15.64 10.88 -5.20
N ILE A 55 14.70 11.06 -4.27
CA ILE A 55 14.14 12.36 -3.91
C ILE A 55 14.68 12.76 -2.54
N THR A 56 15.59 13.72 -2.58
CA THR A 56 16.26 14.33 -1.42
C THR A 56 16.19 15.86 -1.57
N PRO A 57 15.02 16.46 -1.54
CA PRO A 57 14.83 17.86 -1.90
C PRO A 57 15.44 18.77 -0.84
N LEU A 58 15.92 19.92 -1.28
CA LEU A 58 16.55 20.92 -0.42
C LEU A 58 15.49 21.93 0.04
N LEU A 59 15.59 22.36 1.29
CA LEU A 59 14.79 23.43 1.84
C LEU A 59 15.04 24.73 1.06
N GLN A 60 14.01 25.26 0.41
CA GLN A 60 14.05 26.53 -0.30
C GLN A 60 13.47 27.66 0.54
N PHE A 61 12.43 27.37 1.27
CA PHE A 61 11.70 28.37 2.02
C PHE A 61 11.14 27.77 3.31
N GLU A 62 11.27 28.50 4.41
CA GLU A 62 10.64 28.20 5.69
C GLU A 62 9.86 29.43 6.15
N ASN A 63 8.55 29.28 6.35
CA ASN A 63 7.69 30.36 6.81
C ASN A 63 7.04 29.96 8.14
N ALA A 64 7.28 30.74 9.15
CA ALA A 64 6.68 30.54 10.47
C ALA A 64 5.25 31.10 10.58
N THR A 65 4.70 31.67 9.50
CA THR A 65 3.36 32.28 9.50
C THR A 65 2.52 31.77 8.34
N GLY A 66 1.32 31.30 8.61
CA GLY A 66 0.38 30.77 7.61
C GLY A 66 0.34 29.23 7.60
N SER A 67 -0.42 28.65 6.68
CA SER A 67 -0.60 27.20 6.56
C SER A 67 0.62 26.46 5.96
N VAL A 68 1.49 27.16 5.24
CA VAL A 68 2.70 26.57 4.66
C VAL A 68 3.85 26.71 5.63
N ARG A 69 4.38 25.57 6.09
CA ARG A 69 5.53 25.50 7.00
C ARG A 69 6.86 25.57 6.25
N ALA A 70 7.00 24.80 5.18
CA ALA A 70 8.24 24.74 4.42
C ALA A 70 8.00 24.30 2.98
N VAL A 71 8.87 24.72 2.08
CA VAL A 71 8.92 24.27 0.68
C VAL A 71 10.26 23.62 0.45
N TYR A 72 10.26 22.37 -0.01
CA TYR A 72 11.43 21.61 -0.40
C TYR A 72 11.39 21.34 -1.89
N GLU A 73 12.47 21.63 -2.60
CA GLU A 73 12.53 21.47 -4.06
C GLU A 73 13.75 20.65 -4.48
N GLN A 74 13.57 19.94 -5.56
CA GLN A 74 14.63 19.23 -6.27
C GLN A 74 14.41 19.32 -7.78
N THR A 75 15.45 19.69 -8.50
CA THR A 75 15.49 19.52 -9.95
C THR A 75 15.94 18.11 -10.27
N ILE A 76 15.21 17.46 -11.16
CA ILE A 76 15.50 16.12 -11.67
C ILE A 76 15.59 16.15 -13.19
N GLU A 77 16.31 15.19 -13.77
CA GLU A 77 16.33 14.96 -15.21
C GLU A 77 15.57 13.67 -15.53
N VAL A 78 14.51 13.76 -16.34
CA VAL A 78 13.75 12.61 -16.82
C VAL A 78 14.45 12.07 -18.08
N PRO A 79 14.96 10.81 -18.04
CA PRO A 79 15.66 10.23 -19.16
C PRO A 79 14.75 10.04 -20.38
N ALA A 80 15.29 10.25 -21.59
CA ALA A 80 14.53 9.98 -22.82
C ALA A 80 14.07 8.52 -22.96
N SER A 81 14.75 7.59 -22.28
CA SER A 81 14.36 6.18 -22.20
C SER A 81 13.01 5.93 -21.50
N TRP A 82 12.44 6.94 -20.80
CA TRP A 82 11.16 6.83 -20.10
C TRP A 82 9.92 7.08 -20.98
N ASN A 83 10.08 7.28 -22.29
CA ASN A 83 8.95 7.53 -23.19
C ASN A 83 7.87 6.43 -23.15
N ASP A 84 8.27 5.15 -22.92
CA ASP A 84 7.37 4.01 -22.82
C ASP A 84 7.06 3.62 -21.36
N TYR A 85 7.29 4.55 -20.43
CA TYR A 85 7.07 4.35 -19.01
C TYR A 85 6.10 5.37 -18.44
N ASN A 86 5.40 4.95 -17.41
CA ASN A 86 4.70 5.80 -16.47
C ASN A 86 5.64 6.11 -15.30
N ALA A 87 5.61 7.35 -14.82
CA ALA A 87 6.40 7.79 -13.68
C ALA A 87 5.52 7.98 -12.45
N TYR A 88 5.99 7.47 -11.33
CA TYR A 88 5.33 7.56 -10.03
C TYR A 88 6.30 8.13 -9.01
N LEU A 89 5.82 8.98 -8.12
CA LEU A 89 6.57 9.45 -6.95
C LEU A 89 6.12 8.64 -5.73
N HIS A 90 7.02 7.86 -5.18
CA HIS A 90 6.86 7.22 -3.89
C HIS A 90 7.30 8.15 -2.78
N THR A 91 6.46 8.36 -1.78
CA THR A 91 6.75 9.17 -0.59
C THR A 91 6.43 8.38 0.67
N GLU A 92 7.39 8.38 1.58
CA GLU A 92 7.30 7.68 2.85
C GLU A 92 8.02 8.48 3.94
N ASN A 93 7.51 8.48 5.17
CA ASN A 93 8.13 9.12 6.34
C ASN A 93 8.48 10.61 6.14
N VAL A 94 7.63 11.36 5.44
CA VAL A 94 7.87 12.80 5.23
C VAL A 94 7.84 13.58 6.55
N GLY A 95 7.15 13.06 7.58
CA GLY A 95 7.15 13.61 8.95
C GLY A 95 6.23 14.81 9.17
N ALA A 96 5.51 15.22 8.16
CA ALA A 96 4.48 16.26 8.20
C ALA A 96 3.51 16.05 7.04
N ASP A 97 2.33 16.63 7.11
CA ASP A 97 1.39 16.65 5.99
C ASP A 97 1.96 17.50 4.86
N TYR A 98 1.73 17.09 3.64
CA TYR A 98 2.38 17.72 2.50
C TYR A 98 1.54 17.65 1.21
N THR A 99 1.84 18.54 0.28
CA THR A 99 1.27 18.58 -1.07
C THR A 99 2.41 18.51 -2.10
N ILE A 100 2.19 17.76 -3.18
CA ILE A 100 3.17 17.56 -4.24
C ILE A 100 2.87 18.52 -5.39
N PHE A 101 3.92 19.18 -5.88
CA PHE A 101 3.93 19.98 -7.09
C PHE A 101 4.99 19.46 -8.05
N VAL A 102 4.66 19.44 -9.34
CA VAL A 102 5.58 19.13 -10.43
C VAL A 102 5.52 20.27 -11.44
N ASN A 103 6.67 20.87 -11.74
CA ASN A 103 6.79 22.01 -12.66
C ASN A 103 5.81 23.16 -12.31
N GLY A 104 5.67 23.43 -11.00
CA GLY A 104 4.78 24.47 -10.48
C GLY A 104 3.28 24.13 -10.51
N LYS A 105 2.88 22.97 -11.00
CA LYS A 105 1.48 22.50 -11.00
C LYS A 105 1.23 21.62 -9.79
N GLN A 106 0.15 21.86 -9.07
CA GLN A 106 -0.29 20.99 -7.99
C GLN A 106 -0.74 19.64 -8.54
N VAL A 107 -0.25 18.55 -7.94
CA VAL A 107 -0.54 17.17 -8.34
C VAL A 107 -1.51 16.51 -7.39
N THR A 108 -1.39 16.80 -6.09
CA THR A 108 -2.22 16.18 -5.06
C THR A 108 -2.89 17.20 -4.17
N GLU A 109 -4.02 16.83 -3.56
CA GLU A 109 -4.48 17.42 -2.32
C GLU A 109 -3.47 17.06 -1.20
N PRO A 110 -3.56 17.64 0.01
CA PRO A 110 -2.70 17.26 1.11
C PRO A 110 -2.68 15.75 1.33
N ILE A 111 -1.49 15.22 1.57
CA ILE A 111 -1.24 13.81 1.91
C ILE A 111 -0.84 13.74 3.38
N ASP A 112 -1.34 12.76 4.10
CA ASP A 112 -0.96 12.52 5.48
C ASP A 112 0.49 12.00 5.59
N ARG A 113 1.08 12.24 6.75
CA ARG A 113 2.49 11.93 7.04
C ARG A 113 2.78 10.45 7.34
N PHE A 114 1.75 9.63 7.57
CA PHE A 114 1.89 8.27 8.08
C PHE A 114 1.66 7.19 7.02
N THR A 115 0.87 7.50 5.98
CA THR A 115 0.54 6.53 4.94
C THR A 115 1.54 6.62 3.80
N PRO A 116 2.38 5.59 3.57
CA PRO A 116 3.22 5.54 2.38
C PRO A 116 2.37 5.64 1.13
N THR A 117 2.73 6.56 0.24
CA THR A 117 1.88 6.92 -0.90
C THR A 117 2.65 6.88 -2.21
N GLU A 118 2.06 6.27 -3.24
CA GLU A 118 2.50 6.41 -4.61
C GLU A 118 1.62 7.45 -5.33
N THR A 119 2.25 8.39 -6.02
CA THR A 119 1.57 9.44 -6.78
C THR A 119 1.91 9.34 -8.26
N PHE A 120 0.89 9.25 -9.12
CA PHE A 120 1.08 9.24 -10.57
C PHE A 120 1.44 10.64 -11.06
N ILE A 121 2.66 10.84 -11.53
CA ILE A 121 3.19 12.16 -11.91
C ILE A 121 3.47 12.32 -13.41
N SER A 122 3.36 11.25 -14.23
CA SER A 122 3.64 11.30 -15.67
C SER A 122 3.00 12.48 -16.42
N PRO A 123 1.72 12.84 -16.17
CA PRO A 123 1.08 13.95 -16.92
C PRO A 123 1.67 15.33 -16.65
N TYR A 124 2.49 15.45 -15.61
CA TYR A 124 3.08 16.69 -15.15
C TYR A 124 4.56 16.84 -15.50
N LEU A 125 5.19 15.75 -15.99
CA LEU A 125 6.59 15.71 -16.36
C LEU A 125 6.79 16.11 -17.82
N ASP A 126 7.81 16.93 -18.04
CA ASP A 126 8.38 17.20 -19.35
C ASP A 126 9.61 16.30 -19.60
N GLN A 127 10.01 16.16 -20.86
CA GLN A 127 11.25 15.48 -21.19
C GLN A 127 12.45 16.37 -20.77
N GLY A 128 13.44 15.78 -20.07
CA GLY A 128 14.60 16.49 -19.57
C GLY A 128 14.38 17.03 -18.15
N GLU A 129 14.72 18.30 -17.95
CA GLU A 129 14.70 18.94 -16.62
C GLU A 129 13.27 19.18 -16.11
N ASN A 130 13.02 18.79 -14.85
CA ASN A 130 11.77 18.99 -14.14
C ASN A 130 12.02 19.41 -12.71
N THR A 131 11.10 20.16 -12.12
CA THR A 131 11.13 20.55 -10.71
C THR A 131 10.09 19.78 -9.92
N ILE A 132 10.50 19.08 -8.88
CA ILE A 132 9.62 18.46 -7.90
C ILE A 132 9.65 19.34 -6.65
N ALA A 133 8.47 19.82 -6.22
CA ALA A 133 8.36 20.55 -4.97
C ALA A 133 7.42 19.80 -4.00
N ILE A 134 7.86 19.66 -2.76
CA ILE A 134 7.08 19.12 -1.64
C ILE A 134 6.81 20.27 -0.69
N VAL A 135 5.55 20.66 -0.62
CA VAL A 135 5.08 21.76 0.23
C VAL A 135 4.53 21.17 1.51
N VAL A 136 5.27 21.35 2.59
CA VAL A 136 4.90 20.89 3.93
C VAL A 136 3.97 21.91 4.56
N VAL A 137 2.85 21.44 5.10
CA VAL A 137 1.86 22.27 5.80
C VAL A 137 1.91 22.01 7.31
N GLU A 138 1.66 23.03 8.11
CA GLU A 138 1.73 22.91 9.57
C GLU A 138 0.49 22.25 10.15
N GLU A 139 -0.67 22.63 9.63
CA GLU A 139 -1.96 22.05 9.96
C GLU A 139 -2.76 21.87 8.67
N SER A 140 -3.13 20.64 8.39
CA SER A 140 -4.09 20.32 7.34
C SER A 140 -5.30 19.63 7.97
N TYR A 141 -6.36 19.45 7.20
CA TYR A 141 -7.51 18.67 7.67
C TYR A 141 -7.14 17.18 7.94
N MET A 142 -6.00 16.72 7.41
CA MET A 142 -5.45 15.39 7.68
C MET A 142 -5.12 15.18 9.16
N SER A 143 -4.69 16.23 9.86
CA SER A 143 -4.36 16.18 11.28
C SER A 143 -5.57 15.88 12.18
N LEU A 144 -6.81 16.03 11.69
CA LEU A 144 -8.00 15.57 12.39
C LEU A 144 -8.07 14.04 12.52
N LEU A 145 -7.43 13.32 11.60
CA LEU A 145 -7.44 11.85 11.55
C LEU A 145 -6.20 11.23 12.21
N ASP A 146 -5.15 11.99 12.46
CA ASP A 146 -3.90 11.47 13.00
C ASP A 146 -3.46 12.14 14.32
N GLU A 147 -4.40 12.86 14.97
CA GLU A 147 -4.17 13.60 16.22
C GLU A 147 -3.57 12.71 17.33
N GLY A 148 -4.05 11.48 17.47
CA GLY A 148 -3.59 10.53 18.49
C GLY A 148 -2.36 9.73 18.11
N LEU A 149 -1.78 9.92 16.91
CA LEU A 149 -0.57 9.22 16.49
C LEU A 149 0.69 9.94 16.99
N GLU A 150 1.67 9.17 17.49
CA GLU A 150 2.95 9.73 17.90
C GLU A 150 3.74 10.25 16.69
N GLN A 151 4.23 11.48 16.77
CA GLN A 151 4.82 12.19 15.66
C GLN A 151 6.33 12.41 15.86
N SER A 152 7.11 12.12 14.82
CA SER A 152 8.40 12.78 14.62
C SER A 152 8.15 14.15 13.97
N ARG A 153 8.51 15.24 14.65
CA ARG A 153 8.33 16.61 14.12
C ARG A 153 9.39 17.02 13.09
N ARG A 154 10.25 16.13 12.66
CA ARG A 154 11.28 16.41 11.67
C ARG A 154 10.85 15.93 10.30
N THR A 155 10.76 16.87 9.35
CA THR A 155 10.62 16.52 7.94
C THR A 155 11.84 15.75 7.47
N LYS A 156 11.59 14.60 6.91
CA LYS A 156 12.59 13.69 6.36
C LYS A 156 12.08 13.18 5.00
N PHE A 157 13.00 12.86 4.12
CA PHE A 157 12.68 12.26 2.82
C PHE A 157 13.38 10.91 2.69
N GLU A 158 13.31 10.13 3.78
CA GLU A 158 13.83 8.78 3.80
C GLU A 158 12.93 7.89 2.96
N ASN A 159 13.52 7.14 2.03
CA ASN A 159 12.79 6.26 1.10
C ASN A 159 11.79 6.99 0.17
N CYS A 160 12.09 8.24 -0.21
CA CYS A 160 11.36 8.95 -1.25
C CYS A 160 12.09 8.83 -2.60
N TYR A 161 11.37 8.43 -3.64
CA TYR A 161 11.96 8.25 -4.97
C TYR A 161 10.91 8.32 -6.08
N ILE A 162 11.33 8.74 -7.26
CA ILE A 162 10.55 8.57 -8.47
C ILE A 162 10.97 7.27 -9.13
N PHE A 163 10.00 6.51 -9.60
CA PHE A 163 10.26 5.30 -10.37
C PHE A 163 9.46 5.26 -11.66
N ALA A 164 10.06 4.64 -12.67
CA ALA A 164 9.46 4.41 -13.97
C ALA A 164 8.94 2.98 -14.08
N GLN A 165 7.69 2.82 -14.42
CA GLN A 165 7.05 1.54 -14.68
C GLN A 165 6.52 1.50 -16.12
N ARG A 166 6.62 0.34 -16.80
CA ARG A 166 6.19 0.24 -18.19
C ARG A 166 4.72 0.61 -18.38
N LYS A 167 4.42 1.31 -19.48
CA LYS A 167 3.04 1.60 -19.92
C LYS A 167 2.25 0.32 -20.22
N LEU A 168 2.93 -0.70 -20.73
CA LEU A 168 2.40 -2.06 -20.87
C LEU A 168 3.19 -2.97 -19.94
N GLY A 169 2.59 -3.37 -18.80
CA GLY A 169 3.29 -4.10 -17.77
C GLY A 169 2.40 -4.52 -16.60
N LEU A 170 3.01 -4.99 -15.52
CA LEU A 170 2.31 -5.32 -14.28
C LEU A 170 1.93 -4.05 -13.53
N TYR A 171 0.66 -3.96 -13.10
CA TYR A 171 0.18 -2.84 -12.27
C TYR A 171 0.07 -3.20 -10.79
N ASP A 172 -0.52 -4.36 -10.49
CA ASP A 172 -0.74 -4.85 -9.13
C ASP A 172 -0.87 -6.37 -9.15
N PHE A 173 -0.82 -7.01 -7.99
CA PHE A 173 -1.10 -8.43 -7.87
C PHE A 173 -1.64 -8.77 -6.48
N ASN A 174 -2.37 -9.89 -6.39
CA ASN A 174 -2.84 -10.44 -5.14
C ASN A 174 -2.58 -11.95 -5.11
N VAL A 175 -2.11 -12.44 -3.97
CA VAL A 175 -1.84 -13.86 -3.73
C VAL A 175 -2.64 -14.32 -2.53
N ARG A 176 -3.58 -15.26 -2.74
CA ARG A 176 -4.40 -15.83 -1.68
C ARG A 176 -4.26 -17.34 -1.66
N LEU A 177 -4.30 -17.93 -0.47
CA LEU A 177 -4.36 -19.36 -0.31
C LEU A 177 -5.82 -19.82 -0.30
N VAL A 178 -6.13 -20.78 -1.17
CA VAL A 178 -7.41 -21.48 -1.18
C VAL A 178 -7.16 -22.93 -0.82
N PRO A 179 -7.28 -23.34 0.47
CA PRO A 179 -7.09 -24.74 0.86
C PRO A 179 -8.19 -25.61 0.27
N ASP A 180 -7.86 -26.84 -0.10
CA ASP A 180 -8.86 -27.83 -0.46
C ASP A 180 -9.67 -28.25 0.78
N SER A 181 -10.88 -28.81 0.56
CA SER A 181 -11.78 -29.21 1.64
C SER A 181 -11.20 -30.29 2.58
N LEU A 182 -10.17 -31.01 2.15
CA LEU A 182 -9.48 -32.04 2.92
C LEU A 182 -8.13 -31.57 3.46
N GLU A 183 -7.78 -30.30 3.23
CA GLU A 183 -6.50 -29.69 3.64
C GLU A 183 -5.23 -30.46 3.21
N ARG A 184 -5.32 -31.30 2.17
CA ARG A 184 -4.19 -32.10 1.68
C ARG A 184 -3.30 -31.35 0.72
N PHE A 185 -3.91 -30.41 -0.01
CA PHE A 185 -3.26 -29.56 -1.01
C PHE A 185 -3.59 -28.11 -0.72
N ALA A 186 -2.80 -27.21 -1.26
CA ALA A 186 -3.13 -25.81 -1.35
C ALA A 186 -3.22 -25.40 -2.82
N GLN A 187 -4.22 -24.63 -3.14
CA GLN A 187 -4.32 -23.91 -4.39
C GLN A 187 -4.08 -22.44 -4.09
N LEU A 188 -3.19 -21.79 -4.83
CA LEU A 188 -3.09 -20.35 -4.78
C LEU A 188 -4.11 -19.76 -5.75
N GLN A 189 -4.72 -18.67 -5.34
CA GLN A 189 -5.35 -17.72 -6.23
C GLN A 189 -4.33 -16.60 -6.45
N LEU A 190 -3.81 -16.49 -7.66
CA LEU A 190 -2.86 -15.46 -8.05
C LEU A 190 -3.54 -14.57 -9.09
N ASP A 191 -3.93 -13.38 -8.67
CA ASP A 191 -4.55 -12.37 -9.52
C ASP A 191 -3.48 -11.34 -9.90
N ILE A 192 -3.22 -11.20 -11.19
CA ILE A 192 -2.24 -10.26 -11.75
C ILE A 192 -2.99 -9.20 -12.53
N VAL A 193 -2.83 -7.95 -12.15
CA VAL A 193 -3.41 -6.81 -12.87
C VAL A 193 -2.41 -6.31 -13.90
N ALA A 194 -2.71 -6.50 -15.17
CA ALA A 194 -1.97 -5.93 -16.29
C ALA A 194 -2.48 -4.51 -16.58
N ASN A 195 -1.57 -3.62 -16.93
CA ASN A 195 -1.87 -2.25 -17.35
C ASN A 195 -1.44 -2.04 -18.79
N ASN A 196 -2.31 -1.41 -19.58
CA ASN A 196 -1.98 -0.88 -20.89
C ASN A 196 -2.33 0.63 -20.91
N SER A 197 -1.32 1.49 -20.92
CA SER A 197 -1.46 2.94 -21.04
C SER A 197 -1.31 3.43 -22.50
N PHE A 198 -1.18 2.55 -23.48
CA PHE A 198 -1.24 2.89 -24.90
C PHE A 198 -2.68 3.01 -25.36
N SER A 199 -2.92 3.69 -26.47
CA SER A 199 -4.26 3.83 -27.07
C SER A 199 -4.71 2.63 -27.87
N THR A 200 -3.80 1.70 -28.18
CA THR A 200 -4.03 0.48 -28.95
C THR A 200 -4.12 -0.74 -28.03
N ASP A 201 -4.87 -1.74 -28.47
CA ASP A 201 -4.88 -3.04 -27.82
C ASP A 201 -3.50 -3.70 -28.02
N GLU A 202 -2.94 -4.26 -26.96
CA GLU A 202 -1.58 -4.81 -26.96
C GLU A 202 -1.57 -6.22 -26.36
N VAL A 203 -0.66 -7.06 -26.86
CA VAL A 203 -0.47 -8.41 -26.34
C VAL A 203 0.68 -8.45 -25.37
N ILE A 204 0.42 -8.97 -24.17
CA ILE A 204 1.37 -9.16 -23.10
C ILE A 204 1.44 -10.65 -22.72
N GLU A 205 2.64 -11.17 -22.44
CA GLU A 205 2.82 -12.50 -21.90
C GLU A 205 3.04 -12.37 -20.38
N LEU A 206 2.09 -12.86 -19.58
CA LEU A 206 2.15 -12.89 -18.13
C LEU A 206 2.57 -14.27 -17.68
N GLY A 207 3.49 -14.35 -16.72
CA GLY A 207 3.95 -15.61 -16.18
C GLY A 207 4.34 -15.57 -14.71
N TYR A 208 4.44 -16.76 -14.13
CA TYR A 208 4.93 -16.96 -12.77
C TYR A 208 5.77 -18.23 -12.66
N ASP A 209 6.69 -18.24 -11.70
CA ASP A 209 7.38 -19.42 -11.20
C ASP A 209 7.21 -19.48 -9.68
N ILE A 210 6.96 -20.67 -9.11
CA ILE A 210 6.87 -20.89 -7.67
C ILE A 210 7.90 -21.95 -7.27
N TYR A 211 8.77 -21.60 -6.34
CA TYR A 211 9.75 -22.51 -5.75
C TYR A 211 9.48 -22.73 -4.26
N ALA A 212 9.58 -23.98 -3.81
CA ALA A 212 9.48 -24.33 -2.41
C ALA A 212 10.67 -23.79 -1.59
N PRO A 213 10.58 -23.75 -0.25
CA PRO A 213 11.67 -23.29 0.61
C PRO A 213 12.99 -24.06 0.45
N ASP A 214 12.96 -25.27 -0.10
CA ASP A 214 14.13 -26.09 -0.44
C ASP A 214 14.71 -25.81 -1.84
N GLY A 215 14.14 -24.83 -2.56
CA GLY A 215 14.55 -24.43 -3.91
C GLY A 215 13.98 -25.28 -5.04
N LYS A 216 13.08 -26.24 -4.74
CA LYS A 216 12.44 -27.06 -5.77
C LYS A 216 11.35 -26.29 -6.48
N LEU A 217 11.36 -26.28 -7.82
CA LEU A 217 10.28 -25.75 -8.63
C LEU A 217 8.99 -26.55 -8.39
N ILE A 218 7.92 -25.85 -8.01
CA ILE A 218 6.61 -26.43 -7.68
C ILE A 218 5.66 -26.30 -8.86
N ASP A 219 5.56 -25.09 -9.41
CA ASP A 219 4.66 -24.80 -10.52
C ASP A 219 5.15 -23.59 -11.31
N TYR A 220 4.74 -23.49 -12.55
CA TYR A 220 5.03 -22.34 -13.43
C TYR A 220 4.00 -22.25 -14.56
N SER A 221 3.77 -21.06 -15.04
CA SER A 221 2.96 -20.84 -16.24
C SER A 221 3.38 -19.55 -16.94
N VAL A 222 3.12 -19.46 -18.23
CA VAL A 222 3.19 -18.23 -19.03
C VAL A 222 2.18 -18.31 -20.16
N ASN A 223 1.33 -17.28 -20.27
CA ASN A 223 0.31 -17.19 -21.32
C ASN A 223 0.25 -15.79 -21.89
N GLY A 224 -0.15 -15.69 -23.17
CA GLY A 224 -0.42 -14.43 -23.83
C GLY A 224 -1.83 -13.95 -23.55
N TYR A 225 -1.98 -12.64 -23.30
CA TYR A 225 -3.24 -11.95 -23.09
C TYR A 225 -3.28 -10.67 -23.91
N GLU A 226 -4.43 -10.35 -24.47
CA GLU A 226 -4.70 -9.07 -25.08
C GLU A 226 -5.27 -8.13 -24.01
N VAL A 227 -4.67 -6.96 -23.86
CA VAL A 227 -5.09 -5.91 -22.91
C VAL A 227 -5.53 -4.71 -23.74
N ALA A 228 -6.79 -4.31 -23.60
CA ALA A 228 -7.35 -3.19 -24.34
C ALA A 228 -6.61 -1.88 -24.08
N GLY A 229 -6.64 -0.97 -25.05
CA GLY A 229 -6.02 0.34 -24.94
C GLY A 229 -6.61 1.14 -23.78
N PHE A 230 -5.75 1.85 -23.01
CA PHE A 230 -6.12 2.63 -21.82
C PHE A 230 -6.89 1.83 -20.76
N SER A 231 -6.60 0.54 -20.62
CA SER A 231 -7.28 -0.32 -19.66
C SER A 231 -6.34 -1.01 -18.68
N ARG A 232 -6.96 -1.61 -17.66
CA ARG A 232 -6.35 -2.55 -16.72
C ARG A 232 -7.22 -3.78 -16.67
N ASP A 233 -6.60 -4.94 -16.88
CA ASP A 233 -7.28 -6.22 -16.86
C ASP A 233 -6.65 -7.14 -15.83
N THR A 234 -7.49 -7.93 -15.13
CA THR A 234 -7.02 -8.91 -14.16
C THR A 234 -6.98 -10.30 -14.77
N VAL A 235 -5.81 -10.90 -14.72
CA VAL A 235 -5.57 -12.28 -15.14
C VAL A 235 -5.37 -13.15 -13.92
N SER A 236 -6.17 -14.20 -13.81
CA SER A 236 -6.14 -15.11 -12.65
C SER A 236 -5.46 -16.43 -13.02
N TYR A 237 -4.54 -16.84 -12.16
CA TYR A 237 -3.94 -18.18 -12.17
C TYR A 237 -4.30 -18.92 -10.90
N THR A 238 -4.40 -20.24 -11.00
CA THR A 238 -4.75 -21.10 -9.85
C THR A 238 -3.77 -22.28 -9.71
N PRO A 239 -2.46 -21.97 -9.46
CA PRO A 239 -1.45 -23.01 -9.31
C PRO A 239 -1.71 -23.93 -8.10
N TRP A 240 -1.44 -25.22 -8.27
CA TRP A 240 -1.52 -26.22 -7.22
C TRP A 240 -0.17 -26.34 -6.50
N VAL A 241 -0.20 -26.23 -5.18
CA VAL A 241 0.99 -26.45 -4.32
C VAL A 241 0.84 -27.75 -3.55
N TYR A 242 1.40 -28.80 -4.13
CA TYR A 242 1.39 -30.12 -3.52
C TYR A 242 2.30 -30.16 -2.29
N ASN A 243 1.90 -30.97 -1.28
CA ASN A 243 2.65 -31.12 -0.02
C ASN A 243 2.89 -29.78 0.72
N SER A 244 1.95 -28.83 0.65
CA SER A 244 2.05 -27.54 1.33
C SER A 244 1.99 -27.65 2.87
N ASN A 245 1.37 -28.70 3.42
CA ASN A 245 1.15 -28.85 4.87
C ASN A 245 2.42 -28.73 5.73
N PRO A 246 3.57 -29.37 5.41
CA PRO A 246 4.78 -29.22 6.21
C PRO A 246 5.43 -27.84 6.10
N ASN A 247 5.00 -27.06 5.13
CA ASN A 247 5.50 -25.71 4.86
C ASN A 247 4.45 -24.62 5.17
N ARG A 248 3.35 -24.96 5.86
CA ARG A 248 2.39 -23.97 6.37
C ARG A 248 3.14 -22.98 7.25
N TRP A 249 2.92 -21.71 6.94
CA TRP A 249 3.56 -20.64 7.68
C TRP A 249 2.92 -20.49 9.07
N SER A 250 3.78 -20.28 10.06
CA SER A 250 3.39 -19.90 11.42
C SER A 250 4.60 -19.27 12.14
N PRO A 251 4.43 -18.59 13.28
CA PRO A 251 5.55 -18.06 14.05
C PRO A 251 6.62 -19.12 14.43
N SER A 252 6.23 -20.37 14.59
CA SER A 252 7.16 -21.47 14.87
C SER A 252 7.74 -22.14 13.62
N ASN A 253 7.16 -21.88 12.45
CA ASN A 253 7.58 -22.44 11.16
C ASN A 253 7.47 -21.37 10.04
N PRO A 254 8.30 -20.31 10.05
CA PRO A 254 8.17 -19.17 9.14
C PRO A 254 8.74 -19.47 7.74
N LYS A 255 8.25 -20.56 7.12
CA LYS A 255 8.71 -20.97 5.79
C LYS A 255 8.02 -20.15 4.70
N LEU A 256 8.84 -19.62 3.80
CA LEU A 256 8.39 -18.82 2.65
C LEU A 256 8.79 -19.51 1.36
N TYR A 257 7.92 -19.41 0.36
CA TYR A 257 8.14 -19.82 -1.01
C TYR A 257 8.65 -18.65 -1.82
N ASP A 258 9.43 -18.92 -2.86
CA ASP A 258 9.82 -17.91 -3.84
C ASP A 258 8.78 -17.89 -4.96
N LEU A 259 8.02 -16.82 -5.03
CA LEU A 259 7.15 -16.49 -6.15
C LEU A 259 7.87 -15.46 -7.02
N THR A 260 7.98 -15.74 -8.30
CA THR A 260 8.42 -14.76 -9.29
C THR A 260 7.27 -14.48 -10.23
N LEU A 261 6.91 -13.22 -10.40
CA LEU A 261 6.06 -12.76 -11.49
C LEU A 261 6.95 -12.19 -12.59
N TYR A 262 6.59 -12.44 -13.85
CA TYR A 262 7.35 -11.88 -14.96
C TYR A 262 6.47 -11.53 -16.15
N ILE A 263 6.91 -10.52 -16.87
CA ILE A 263 6.27 -9.99 -18.05
C ILE A 263 7.22 -10.19 -19.24
N LYS A 264 6.70 -10.73 -20.34
CA LYS A 264 7.40 -10.75 -21.61
C LYS A 264 6.59 -9.99 -22.65
N LEU A 265 7.28 -9.31 -23.55
CA LEU A 265 6.73 -8.71 -24.74
C LEU A 265 7.44 -9.31 -25.95
N SER A 266 6.69 -9.95 -26.84
CA SER A 266 7.23 -10.70 -28.00
C SER A 266 8.30 -11.72 -27.61
N GLY A 267 8.06 -12.49 -26.53
CA GLY A 267 8.98 -13.50 -26.00
C GLY A 267 10.16 -12.98 -25.21
N ILE A 268 10.37 -11.65 -25.15
CA ILE A 268 11.50 -11.03 -24.44
C ILE A 268 11.07 -10.63 -23.04
N LEU A 269 11.82 -11.09 -22.02
CA LEU A 269 11.62 -10.67 -20.62
C LEU A 269 11.78 -9.15 -20.49
N ARG A 270 10.80 -8.51 -19.89
CA ARG A 270 10.75 -7.06 -19.67
C ARG A 270 10.61 -6.67 -18.22
N GLU A 271 9.92 -7.48 -17.43
CA GLU A 271 9.74 -7.25 -16.00
C GLU A 271 9.93 -8.57 -15.25
N TYR A 272 10.67 -8.51 -14.15
CA TYR A 272 10.96 -9.61 -13.25
C TYR A 272 10.73 -9.12 -11.82
N ILE A 273 9.76 -9.72 -11.12
CA ILE A 273 9.28 -9.27 -9.81
C ILE A 273 9.36 -10.45 -8.84
N PRO A 274 10.45 -10.56 -8.06
CA PRO A 274 10.58 -11.60 -7.04
C PRO A 274 9.80 -11.24 -5.78
N ARG A 275 9.06 -12.21 -5.23
CA ARG A 275 8.33 -12.07 -3.97
C ARG A 275 8.55 -13.30 -3.10
N LYS A 276 8.51 -13.10 -1.77
CA LYS A 276 8.39 -14.18 -0.81
C LYS A 276 6.94 -14.31 -0.40
N VAL A 277 6.39 -15.50 -0.43
CA VAL A 277 5.00 -15.75 -0.05
C VAL A 277 4.94 -16.92 0.94
N GLY A 278 4.09 -16.77 1.95
CA GLY A 278 3.84 -17.83 2.93
C GLY A 278 2.46 -18.44 2.72
N PHE A 279 2.26 -19.66 3.20
CA PHE A 279 0.97 -20.34 3.14
C PHE A 279 0.32 -20.38 4.51
N ALA A 280 -0.64 -19.50 4.72
CA ALA A 280 -1.55 -19.50 5.86
C ALA A 280 -2.94 -19.11 5.40
N LYS A 281 -3.95 -19.58 6.10
CA LYS A 281 -5.34 -19.12 5.95
C LYS A 281 -5.81 -18.62 7.30
N TYR A 282 -6.17 -17.36 7.38
CA TYR A 282 -6.68 -16.74 8.59
C TYR A 282 -8.17 -16.46 8.47
N GLY A 283 -8.81 -16.31 9.60
CA GLY A 283 -10.19 -15.92 9.76
C GLY A 283 -10.48 -15.75 11.24
N PHE A 284 -11.75 -15.82 11.62
CA PHE A 284 -12.18 -15.74 13.01
C PHE A 284 -13.38 -16.68 13.25
N ASN A 285 -13.63 -17.01 14.50
CA ASN A 285 -14.72 -17.89 14.90
C ASN A 285 -15.83 -17.11 15.63
N ALA A 286 -16.95 -17.80 15.91
CA ALA A 286 -18.09 -17.23 16.61
C ALA A 286 -17.80 -16.87 18.09
N GLN A 287 -16.66 -17.29 18.63
CA GLN A 287 -16.19 -16.95 19.97
C GLN A 287 -15.34 -15.67 19.99
N GLY A 288 -15.16 -15.00 18.82
CA GLY A 288 -14.35 -13.80 18.72
C GLY A 288 -12.83 -14.06 18.72
N GLU A 289 -12.42 -15.30 18.36
CA GLU A 289 -10.99 -15.64 18.32
C GLU A 289 -10.47 -15.66 16.88
N ILE A 290 -9.29 -15.08 16.63
CA ILE A 290 -8.60 -15.21 15.35
C ILE A 290 -8.17 -16.67 15.16
N THR A 291 -8.35 -17.17 13.95
CA THR A 291 -8.03 -18.57 13.61
C THR A 291 -6.99 -18.66 12.50
N ALA A 292 -6.17 -19.72 12.55
CA ALA A 292 -5.35 -20.16 11.44
C ALA A 292 -5.80 -21.57 11.02
N PHE A 293 -6.18 -21.75 9.75
CA PHE A 293 -6.77 -22.99 9.23
C PHE A 293 -7.96 -23.48 10.10
N GLY A 294 -8.83 -22.54 10.51
CA GLY A 294 -10.01 -22.81 11.33
C GLY A 294 -9.74 -23.14 12.80
N LYS A 295 -8.49 -23.10 13.26
CA LYS A 295 -8.11 -23.36 14.66
C LYS A 295 -7.74 -22.06 15.35
N PRO A 296 -8.28 -21.79 16.57
CA PRO A 296 -7.89 -20.61 17.34
C PRO A 296 -6.37 -20.52 17.55
N ILE A 297 -5.84 -19.32 17.46
CA ILE A 297 -4.44 -19.01 17.75
C ILE A 297 -4.33 -18.13 18.99
N ALA A 298 -3.45 -18.53 19.92
CA ALA A 298 -3.16 -17.72 21.08
C ALA A 298 -2.30 -16.52 20.66
N ILE A 299 -2.75 -15.31 20.99
CA ILE A 299 -2.07 -14.06 20.62
C ILE A 299 -1.53 -13.39 21.88
N ASN A 300 -0.21 -13.18 21.90
CA ASN A 300 0.51 -12.34 22.87
C ASN A 300 1.07 -11.13 22.13
N ARG A 301 0.29 -10.05 22.09
CA ARG A 301 0.55 -8.85 21.27
C ARG A 301 1.35 -7.80 22.02
N THR A 302 2.08 -6.98 21.27
CA THR A 302 2.68 -5.74 21.74
C THR A 302 2.58 -4.65 20.68
N ARG A 303 2.46 -3.40 21.11
CA ARG A 303 2.53 -2.24 20.24
C ARG A 303 3.96 -2.07 19.71
N TYR A 304 4.12 -1.82 18.42
CA TYR A 304 5.41 -1.61 17.81
C TYR A 304 5.30 -0.84 16.49
N ASN A 305 6.02 0.25 16.38
CA ASN A 305 6.23 0.99 15.13
C ASN A 305 7.71 0.94 14.77
N ALA A 306 8.04 0.67 13.51
CA ALA A 306 9.40 0.69 13.00
C ALA A 306 9.85 2.15 12.79
N THR A 307 10.54 2.72 13.75
CA THR A 307 10.93 4.14 13.76
C THR A 307 12.35 4.38 13.23
N LEU A 308 13.10 3.32 12.99
CA LEU A 308 14.51 3.34 12.61
C LEU A 308 14.74 2.55 11.31
N ASP A 309 16.01 2.27 11.01
CA ASP A 309 16.39 1.50 9.84
C ASP A 309 16.01 0.00 9.95
N ARG A 310 15.93 -0.67 8.80
CA ARG A 310 15.59 -2.08 8.67
C ARG A 310 16.39 -3.00 9.58
N ALA A 311 17.71 -2.79 9.71
CA ALA A 311 18.56 -3.69 10.50
C ALA A 311 18.30 -3.55 12.00
N THR A 312 17.98 -2.36 12.47
CA THR A 312 17.60 -2.10 13.86
C THR A 312 16.23 -2.71 14.16
N ALA A 313 15.23 -2.47 13.31
CA ALA A 313 13.91 -3.04 13.45
C ALA A 313 13.94 -4.59 13.48
N GLU A 314 14.75 -5.22 12.62
CA GLU A 314 14.90 -6.66 12.62
C GLU A 314 15.46 -7.21 13.94
N ARG A 315 16.44 -6.54 14.54
CA ARG A 315 16.97 -6.93 15.87
C ARG A 315 15.93 -6.77 16.97
N GLU A 316 15.16 -5.68 16.95
CA GLU A 316 14.11 -5.41 17.93
C GLU A 316 12.98 -6.43 17.82
N ILE A 317 12.49 -6.73 16.61
CA ILE A 317 11.45 -7.72 16.37
C ILE A 317 11.89 -9.11 16.84
N LYS A 318 13.13 -9.52 16.53
CA LYS A 318 13.69 -10.78 17.06
C LYS A 318 13.77 -10.80 18.58
N ALA A 319 14.11 -9.67 19.21
CA ALA A 319 14.15 -9.56 20.66
C ALA A 319 12.74 -9.61 21.28
N LEU A 320 11.73 -8.99 20.67
CA LEU A 320 10.34 -9.09 21.12
C LEU A 320 9.82 -10.52 21.02
N LYS A 321 10.10 -11.20 19.91
CA LYS A 321 9.77 -12.62 19.74
C LYS A 321 10.43 -13.48 20.82
N ALA A 322 11.71 -13.26 21.13
CA ALA A 322 12.43 -13.97 22.18
C ALA A 322 11.85 -13.74 23.60
N LYS A 323 11.19 -12.60 23.82
CA LYS A 323 10.45 -12.30 25.08
C LYS A 323 9.07 -12.99 25.13
N GLY A 324 8.68 -13.70 24.08
CA GLY A 324 7.42 -14.44 24.02
C GLY A 324 6.27 -13.69 23.34
N PHE A 325 6.48 -12.48 22.83
CA PHE A 325 5.49 -11.84 21.98
C PHE A 325 5.43 -12.55 20.63
N ASN A 326 4.22 -12.78 20.13
CA ASN A 326 4.02 -13.42 18.84
C ASN A 326 3.20 -12.57 17.85
N ALA A 327 2.76 -11.37 18.27
CA ALA A 327 2.06 -10.42 17.43
C ALA A 327 2.51 -8.98 17.67
N LEU A 328 2.65 -8.21 16.59
CA LEU A 328 2.94 -6.78 16.61
C LEU A 328 1.70 -6.02 16.17
N CYS A 329 1.41 -4.91 16.85
CA CYS A 329 0.31 -4.01 16.53
C CYS A 329 0.89 -2.63 16.24
N PRO A 330 1.19 -2.30 14.99
CA PRO A 330 1.54 -0.94 14.62
C PRO A 330 0.33 0.00 14.73
N ASP A 331 0.58 1.30 14.86
CA ASP A 331 -0.46 2.32 14.95
C ASP A 331 -0.84 2.89 13.58
N TYR A 332 -0.02 2.64 12.56
CA TYR A 332 -0.17 3.09 11.19
C TYR A 332 0.61 2.17 10.24
N PRO A 333 0.37 2.21 8.92
CA PRO A 333 1.06 1.37 7.96
C PRO A 333 2.58 1.56 8.03
N GLN A 334 3.29 0.44 8.07
CA GLN A 334 4.75 0.42 8.20
C GLN A 334 5.44 0.36 6.83
N PRO A 335 6.76 0.61 6.72
CA PRO A 335 7.53 0.36 5.52
C PRO A 335 7.41 -1.09 5.04
N GLU A 336 7.43 -1.34 3.73
CA GLU A 336 7.28 -2.68 3.14
C GLU A 336 8.24 -3.71 3.75
N TRP A 337 9.49 -3.31 3.98
CA TRP A 337 10.51 -4.18 4.59
C TRP A 337 10.17 -4.62 6.02
N PHE A 338 9.29 -3.92 6.75
CA PHE A 338 8.84 -4.34 8.07
C PHE A 338 8.03 -5.63 7.99
N TYR A 339 7.10 -5.70 7.04
CA TYR A 339 6.29 -6.89 6.81
C TYR A 339 7.13 -8.05 6.31
N ASP A 340 8.12 -7.81 5.44
CA ASP A 340 9.11 -8.81 5.01
C ASP A 340 9.86 -9.42 6.20
N ILE A 341 10.25 -8.58 7.18
CA ILE A 341 10.88 -9.04 8.42
C ILE A 341 9.92 -9.91 9.21
N CYS A 342 8.67 -9.46 9.40
CA CYS A 342 7.67 -10.20 10.15
C CYS A 342 7.38 -11.57 9.51
N ASP A 343 7.26 -11.62 8.18
CA ASP A 343 7.10 -12.87 7.42
C ASP A 343 8.27 -13.81 7.63
N SER A 344 9.52 -13.31 7.58
CA SER A 344 10.73 -14.12 7.66
C SER A 344 11.10 -14.52 9.08
N VAL A 345 10.92 -13.63 10.05
CA VAL A 345 11.16 -13.92 11.48
C VAL A 345 10.06 -14.82 12.06
N GLY A 346 8.87 -14.76 11.50
CA GLY A 346 7.70 -15.48 11.99
C GLY A 346 7.09 -14.78 13.21
N ILE A 347 6.50 -13.65 13.00
CA ILE A 347 5.71 -12.92 14.00
C ILE A 347 4.45 -12.40 13.32
N TYR A 348 3.31 -12.52 13.97
CA TYR A 348 2.06 -12.00 13.45
C TYR A 348 2.04 -10.48 13.44
N VAL A 349 1.24 -9.90 12.56
CA VAL A 349 0.96 -8.47 12.52
C VAL A 349 -0.55 -8.25 12.48
N ILE A 350 -1.03 -7.30 13.27
CA ILE A 350 -2.37 -6.77 13.22
C ILE A 350 -2.20 -5.34 12.75
N ASP A 351 -2.32 -5.17 11.43
CA ASP A 351 -2.02 -3.89 10.79
C ASP A 351 -3.10 -2.84 11.07
N CYS A 352 -2.76 -1.56 10.97
CA CYS A 352 -3.65 -0.47 11.33
C CYS A 352 -3.62 0.63 10.27
N ALA A 353 -4.78 1.13 9.89
CA ALA A 353 -4.85 2.36 9.10
C ALA A 353 -4.38 3.56 9.94
N ALA A 354 -3.79 4.55 9.27
CA ALA A 354 -3.28 5.75 9.93
C ALA A 354 -4.43 6.69 10.38
N ILE A 355 -5.31 6.17 11.21
CA ILE A 355 -6.47 6.90 11.77
C ILE A 355 -6.40 6.81 13.28
N SER A 356 -6.31 7.98 13.95
CA SER A 356 -6.43 8.11 15.39
C SER A 356 -6.95 9.50 15.71
N SER A 357 -8.28 9.61 15.95
CA SER A 357 -9.00 10.87 16.12
C SER A 357 -9.74 10.92 17.46
N PRO A 358 -9.03 11.11 18.59
CA PRO A 358 -9.62 11.12 19.93
C PRO A 358 -10.46 12.37 20.22
N SER A 359 -10.20 13.48 19.53
CA SER A 359 -10.97 14.71 19.73
C SER A 359 -12.44 14.50 19.39
N LYS A 360 -13.31 14.90 20.34
CA LYS A 360 -14.77 14.74 20.22
C LYS A 360 -15.21 13.31 19.90
N ALA A 361 -14.46 12.29 20.31
CA ALA A 361 -14.77 10.89 20.05
C ALA A 361 -16.21 10.51 20.46
N GLU A 362 -16.72 11.06 21.55
CA GLU A 362 -18.05 10.81 22.09
C GLU A 362 -19.18 11.64 21.41
N ASP A 363 -18.81 12.66 20.61
CA ASP A 363 -19.79 13.51 19.94
C ASP A 363 -20.21 12.93 18.59
N ARG A 364 -21.23 12.11 18.60
CA ARG A 364 -21.77 11.40 17.41
C ARG A 364 -22.71 12.26 16.56
N SER A 365 -22.84 13.55 16.83
CA SER A 365 -23.58 14.46 15.94
C SER A 365 -22.86 14.67 14.61
N VAL A 366 -23.58 15.13 13.61
CA VAL A 366 -22.96 15.55 12.32
C VAL A 366 -22.00 16.69 12.60
N GLU A 367 -20.78 16.61 12.05
CA GLU A 367 -19.66 17.53 12.33
C GLU A 367 -19.12 17.48 13.79
N GLY A 368 -19.53 16.48 14.56
CA GLY A 368 -19.02 16.24 15.91
C GLY A 368 -17.66 15.54 15.87
N THR A 369 -17.63 14.20 15.97
CA THR A 369 -16.40 13.43 15.74
C THR A 369 -16.01 13.45 14.26
N PRO A 370 -14.71 13.39 13.90
CA PRO A 370 -14.26 13.23 12.52
C PRO A 370 -14.93 12.05 11.77
N ALA A 371 -15.27 10.98 12.49
CA ALA A 371 -16.02 9.85 11.94
C ALA A 371 -17.43 10.22 11.42
N ASN A 372 -17.99 11.36 11.82
CA ASN A 372 -19.27 11.90 11.35
C ASN A 372 -19.15 13.23 10.58
N MET A 373 -17.97 13.52 10.04
CA MET A 373 -17.75 14.63 9.11
C MET A 373 -17.83 14.14 7.67
N PRO A 374 -18.90 14.41 6.90
CA PRO A 374 -19.12 13.81 5.58
C PRO A 374 -17.99 14.11 4.58
N TRP A 375 -17.36 15.27 4.68
CA TRP A 375 -16.28 15.68 3.81
C TRP A 375 -14.95 14.96 4.06
N LEU A 376 -14.83 14.14 5.13
CA LEU A 376 -13.69 13.27 5.41
C LEU A 376 -13.90 11.82 4.91
N GLU A 377 -15.06 11.46 4.37
CA GLU A 377 -15.35 10.08 3.96
C GLU A 377 -14.29 9.53 3.01
N GLU A 378 -13.95 10.28 1.95
CA GLU A 378 -12.94 9.84 0.97
C GLU A 378 -11.59 9.56 1.60
N GLU A 379 -11.19 10.33 2.61
CA GLU A 379 -9.91 10.14 3.28
C GLU A 379 -9.92 8.92 4.19
N TYR A 380 -11.04 8.63 4.89
CA TYR A 380 -11.21 7.38 5.63
C TYR A 380 -11.08 6.17 4.70
N LEU A 381 -11.79 6.19 3.57
CA LEU A 381 -11.75 5.11 2.59
C LEU A 381 -10.36 4.94 1.98
N TRP A 382 -9.67 6.04 1.67
CA TRP A 382 -8.31 6.02 1.17
C TRP A 382 -7.34 5.35 2.16
N ARG A 383 -7.32 5.79 3.42
CA ARG A 383 -6.37 5.28 4.43
C ARG A 383 -6.55 3.78 4.69
N VAL A 384 -7.77 3.29 4.78
CA VAL A 384 -8.01 1.85 4.96
C VAL A 384 -7.69 1.05 3.71
N GLU A 385 -7.97 1.57 2.50
CA GLU A 385 -7.61 0.91 1.26
C GLU A 385 -6.08 0.87 1.07
N ALA A 386 -5.38 1.97 1.32
CA ALA A 386 -3.93 2.05 1.22
C ALA A 386 -3.24 1.06 2.16
N MET A 387 -3.67 0.98 3.43
CA MET A 387 -3.20 -0.06 4.36
C MET A 387 -3.43 -1.45 3.79
N TYR A 388 -4.67 -1.77 3.41
CA TYR A 388 -5.03 -3.11 2.95
C TYR A 388 -4.24 -3.53 1.71
N ARG A 389 -4.26 -2.71 0.65
CA ARG A 389 -3.60 -3.03 -0.63
C ARG A 389 -2.10 -3.25 -0.47
N ARG A 390 -1.47 -2.45 0.37
CA ARG A 390 -0.05 -2.56 0.66
C ARG A 390 0.29 -3.87 1.37
N ALA A 391 -0.50 -4.25 2.37
CA ALA A 391 -0.23 -5.37 3.26
C ALA A 391 -0.86 -6.71 2.82
N GLN A 392 -1.79 -6.71 1.84
CA GLN A 392 -2.63 -7.86 1.51
C GLN A 392 -1.87 -9.16 1.21
N ASN A 393 -0.66 -9.06 0.65
CA ASN A 393 0.14 -10.22 0.23
C ASN A 393 1.08 -10.77 1.33
N HIS A 394 1.15 -10.12 2.50
CA HIS A 394 2.01 -10.57 3.59
C HIS A 394 1.34 -11.64 4.44
N VAL A 395 2.03 -12.76 4.62
CA VAL A 395 1.50 -13.90 5.37
C VAL A 395 1.48 -13.68 6.88
N SER A 396 2.26 -12.75 7.39
CA SER A 396 2.24 -12.37 8.81
C SER A 396 0.99 -11.58 9.21
N ILE A 397 0.30 -10.93 8.27
CA ILE A 397 -0.92 -10.16 8.55
C ILE A 397 -2.07 -11.11 8.88
N ILE A 398 -2.59 -11.02 10.11
CA ILE A 398 -3.69 -11.87 10.59
C ILE A 398 -5.01 -11.12 10.77
N ALA A 399 -4.97 -9.79 10.86
CA ALA A 399 -6.14 -8.93 10.98
C ALA A 399 -5.77 -7.49 10.57
N PHE A 400 -6.79 -6.68 10.32
CA PHE A 400 -6.70 -5.26 10.02
C PHE A 400 -7.48 -4.44 11.03
N ARG A 401 -6.88 -3.37 11.57
CA ARG A 401 -7.55 -2.40 12.42
C ARG A 401 -7.96 -1.18 11.60
N LEU A 402 -9.21 -0.75 11.77
CA LEU A 402 -9.70 0.46 11.07
C LEU A 402 -9.04 1.74 11.59
N ALA A 403 -8.74 1.77 12.89
CA ALA A 403 -8.17 2.95 13.53
C ALA A 403 -7.43 2.56 14.82
N GLY A 404 -6.62 3.48 15.34
CA GLY A 404 -6.06 3.42 16.67
C GLY A 404 -7.11 3.55 17.77
N ASP A 405 -6.69 3.22 18.99
CA ASP A 405 -7.51 3.28 20.18
C ASP A 405 -8.04 4.71 20.40
N SER A 406 -9.22 4.84 20.99
CA SER A 406 -9.86 6.11 21.35
C SER A 406 -10.40 6.97 20.20
N SER A 407 -10.41 6.50 18.96
CA SER A 407 -11.11 7.19 17.87
C SER A 407 -12.63 7.11 18.05
N GLY A 408 -13.35 8.17 17.63
CA GLY A 408 -14.82 8.18 17.66
C GLY A 408 -15.42 7.26 16.59
N ASN A 409 -16.61 6.67 16.88
CA ASN A 409 -17.35 5.88 15.92
C ASN A 409 -18.42 6.69 15.19
N GLY A 410 -18.65 6.40 13.92
CA GLY A 410 -19.65 7.07 13.10
C GLY A 410 -19.65 6.63 11.65
N TYR A 411 -20.34 7.39 10.82
CA TYR A 411 -20.63 7.05 9.42
C TYR A 411 -19.38 6.68 8.61
N ASN A 412 -18.30 7.46 8.72
CA ASN A 412 -17.08 7.20 7.95
C ASN A 412 -16.39 5.88 8.38
N MET A 413 -16.48 5.51 9.66
CA MET A 413 -15.98 4.21 10.15
C MET A 413 -16.79 3.03 9.63
N TYR A 414 -18.13 3.18 9.55
CA TYR A 414 -18.96 2.16 8.92
C TYR A 414 -18.60 1.96 7.45
N LYS A 415 -18.38 3.06 6.71
CA LYS A 415 -17.95 3.02 5.32
C LYS A 415 -16.55 2.42 5.16
N ALA A 416 -15.65 2.72 6.06
CA ALA A 416 -14.30 2.12 6.09
C ALA A 416 -14.36 0.60 6.30
N TYR A 417 -15.20 0.13 7.22
CA TYR A 417 -15.44 -1.29 7.42
C TYR A 417 -16.03 -1.96 6.17
N GLU A 418 -17.10 -1.39 5.59
CA GLU A 418 -17.71 -1.88 4.35
C GLU A 418 -16.69 -1.95 3.20
N LYS A 419 -15.84 -0.94 3.08
CA LYS A 419 -14.77 -0.90 2.08
C LYS A 419 -13.81 -2.08 2.22
N LEU A 420 -13.31 -2.37 3.42
CA LEU A 420 -12.42 -3.52 3.63
C LEU A 420 -13.14 -4.85 3.37
N LYS A 421 -14.41 -4.99 3.80
CA LYS A 421 -15.21 -6.19 3.52
C LYS A 421 -15.43 -6.41 2.02
N SER A 422 -15.51 -5.34 1.24
CA SER A 422 -15.71 -5.44 -0.22
C SER A 422 -14.56 -6.11 -0.96
N PHE A 423 -13.37 -6.22 -0.35
CA PHE A 423 -12.23 -6.95 -0.93
C PHE A 423 -12.37 -8.49 -0.81
N GLY A 424 -13.34 -8.98 -0.03
CA GLY A 424 -13.59 -10.40 0.12
C GLY A 424 -12.49 -11.16 0.87
N ASP A 425 -11.71 -10.46 1.70
CA ASP A 425 -10.70 -11.06 2.57
C ASP A 425 -11.38 -11.66 3.81
N GLU A 426 -10.95 -12.86 4.24
CA GLU A 426 -11.52 -13.56 5.39
C GLU A 426 -10.86 -13.17 6.72
N ARG A 427 -9.77 -12.38 6.69
CA ARG A 427 -9.10 -11.87 7.89
C ARG A 427 -10.03 -10.92 8.65
N ALA A 428 -9.92 -10.93 9.98
CA ALA A 428 -10.76 -10.09 10.82
C ALA A 428 -10.47 -8.60 10.59
N ILE A 429 -11.53 -7.81 10.60
CA ILE A 429 -11.46 -6.35 10.67
C ILE A 429 -11.84 -5.97 12.10
N ILE A 430 -10.95 -5.22 12.76
CA ILE A 430 -11.05 -4.88 14.18
C ILE A 430 -11.19 -3.37 14.31
N TYR A 431 -12.14 -2.96 15.15
CA TYR A 431 -12.29 -1.59 15.56
C TYR A 431 -12.72 -1.51 17.03
N GLU A 432 -11.80 -1.14 17.90
CA GLU A 432 -12.06 -1.04 19.36
C GLU A 432 -13.13 0.01 19.69
N GLY A 433 -13.16 1.13 18.93
CA GLY A 433 -14.19 2.17 19.07
C GLY A 433 -15.58 1.79 18.55
N ALA A 434 -15.77 0.57 18.05
CA ALA A 434 -17.10 0.08 17.66
C ALA A 434 -18.01 -0.15 18.87
N ASP A 435 -17.45 -0.46 20.05
CA ASP A 435 -18.19 -0.68 21.30
C ASP A 435 -19.38 -1.66 21.14
N GLY A 436 -19.12 -2.80 20.49
CA GLY A 436 -20.12 -3.83 20.19
C GLY A 436 -21.00 -3.55 18.98
N GLU A 437 -20.76 -2.49 18.21
CA GLU A 437 -21.47 -2.24 16.97
C GLU A 437 -20.90 -3.10 15.83
N TRP A 438 -21.65 -3.21 14.73
CA TRP A 438 -21.42 -4.17 13.64
C TRP A 438 -20.16 -3.89 12.77
N ASN A 439 -19.54 -2.75 12.92
CA ASN A 439 -18.34 -2.36 12.15
C ASN A 439 -17.01 -2.84 12.77
N SER A 440 -17.08 -3.93 13.52
CA SER A 440 -15.95 -4.74 13.95
C SER A 440 -16.33 -6.22 13.92
N ASP A 441 -15.43 -7.08 13.46
CA ASP A 441 -15.63 -8.54 13.48
C ASP A 441 -15.35 -9.13 14.86
N LEU A 442 -14.56 -8.45 15.67
CA LEU A 442 -14.11 -8.91 16.98
C LEU A 442 -14.24 -7.78 18.01
N ASP A 443 -14.67 -8.12 19.21
CA ASP A 443 -14.53 -7.29 20.40
C ASP A 443 -13.11 -7.49 20.94
N TRP A 444 -12.28 -6.43 20.87
CA TRP A 444 -10.87 -6.63 21.16
C TRP A 444 -10.26 -5.64 22.16
#